data_31f1907d39bb2f7f9168f0dcb35d835e
#
_entry.id   31f1907d39bb2f7f9168f0dcb35d835e
#
_cell.length_a   1.000
_cell.length_b   1.000
_cell.length_c   1.000
_cell.angle_alpha   90.00
_cell.angle_beta   90.00
_cell.angle_gamma   90.00
#
_symmetry.space_group_name_H-M   'P 1'
#
loop_
_entity.id
_entity.type
_entity.pdbx_description
1 polymer ?
#
loop_
_entity_poly.entity_id
_entity_poly.type
_entity_poly.pdbx_seq_one_letter_code
_entity_poly.pdbx_strand_id
1 'polypeptide(L)'
;MSEFFSQENITALYESYRSIGPFIGFLLPFIEAFLPFLPLFVFVFANAGAYGLLFGFLISLAGSVAGSYSVFLIIRKYGRAKFLNFMTKHQKVEKLIHWVERNGFGPLFLLLCFPFTPSALVNLVAGLSNISKHYYILTLIAGKTVMVFMITYVGYDIRALFNNPVRTIIVIIVIILLYIVGKIIEKRLNKKVEEDFRQAANKDRSKED
;
A
#
# COMPACT_ATOMS: atom_id res chain seq x y z
N MET A 1 4.23 -30.12 10.01
CA MET A 1 3.76 -28.80 9.48
C MET A 1 2.26 -28.55 9.75
N SER A 2 1.44 -29.58 9.90
CA SER A 2 -0.01 -29.45 10.21
C SER A 2 -0.32 -28.94 11.62
N GLU A 3 0.56 -29.19 12.60
CA GLU A 3 0.34 -28.75 13.99
C GLU A 3 0.55 -27.25 14.20
N PHE A 4 1.39 -26.57 13.39
CA PHE A 4 1.60 -25.12 13.51
C PHE A 4 0.36 -24.29 13.11
N PHE A 5 -0.50 -24.85 12.25
CA PHE A 5 -1.74 -24.21 11.80
C PHE A 5 -2.98 -24.77 12.51
N SER A 6 -2.79 -25.41 13.68
CA SER A 6 -3.94 -25.83 14.49
C SER A 6 -4.72 -24.59 14.97
N GLN A 7 -6.04 -24.71 15.09
CA GLN A 7 -6.91 -23.62 15.55
C GLN A 7 -6.49 -23.09 16.94
N GLU A 8 -5.98 -23.97 17.80
CA GLU A 8 -5.48 -23.61 19.14
C GLU A 8 -4.25 -22.70 19.06
N ASN A 9 -3.29 -23.01 18.19
CA ASN A 9 -2.07 -22.22 18.03
C ASN A 9 -2.36 -20.84 17.41
N ILE A 10 -3.27 -20.76 16.45
CA ILE A 10 -3.69 -19.47 15.85
C ILE A 10 -4.43 -18.63 16.89
N THR A 11 -5.29 -19.24 17.71
CA THR A 11 -6.00 -18.53 18.78
C THR A 11 -5.03 -18.02 19.84
N ALA A 12 -4.08 -18.85 20.27
CA ALA A 12 -3.04 -18.47 21.23
C ALA A 12 -2.15 -17.34 20.70
N LEU A 13 -1.81 -17.34 19.42
CA LEU A 13 -1.09 -16.24 18.77
C LEU A 13 -1.90 -14.93 18.81
N TYR A 14 -3.19 -14.96 18.52
CA TYR A 14 -4.04 -13.78 18.60
C TYR A 14 -4.20 -13.26 20.03
N GLU A 15 -4.34 -14.14 21.01
CA GLU A 15 -4.40 -13.76 22.42
C GLU A 15 -3.08 -13.17 22.90
N SER A 16 -1.95 -13.76 22.53
CA SER A 16 -0.62 -13.23 22.82
C SER A 16 -0.42 -11.87 22.17
N TYR A 17 -0.80 -11.71 20.90
CA TYR A 17 -0.74 -10.44 20.19
C TYR A 17 -1.66 -9.39 20.82
N ARG A 18 -2.87 -9.78 21.23
CA ARG A 18 -3.85 -8.93 21.92
C ARG A 18 -3.35 -8.47 23.30
N SER A 19 -2.61 -9.32 24.02
CA SER A 19 -2.07 -8.99 25.34
C SER A 19 -1.01 -7.90 25.31
N ILE A 20 -0.28 -7.75 24.18
CA ILE A 20 0.72 -6.67 23.97
C ILE A 20 0.01 -5.32 23.80
N GLY A 21 -1.28 -5.34 23.49
CA GLY A 21 -2.15 -4.18 23.43
C GLY A 21 -2.23 -3.49 22.06
N PRO A 22 -3.23 -2.61 21.89
CA PRO A 22 -3.52 -1.95 20.62
C PRO A 22 -2.39 -1.03 20.11
N PHE A 23 -1.45 -0.68 20.98
CA PHE A 23 -0.28 0.12 20.60
C PHE A 23 0.60 -0.60 19.56
N ILE A 24 0.83 -1.90 19.74
CA ILE A 24 1.58 -2.71 18.76
C ILE A 24 0.77 -2.85 17.47
N GLY A 25 -0.54 -3.02 17.57
CA GLY A 25 -1.43 -3.03 16.40
C GLY A 25 -1.35 -1.78 15.54
N PHE A 26 -1.14 -0.63 16.16
CA PHE A 26 -0.86 0.63 15.47
C PHE A 26 0.59 0.72 14.96
N LEU A 27 1.56 0.34 15.80
CA LEU A 27 2.98 0.54 15.55
C LEU A 27 3.49 -0.30 14.37
N LEU A 28 3.04 -1.54 14.20
CA LEU A 28 3.49 -2.40 13.12
C LEU A 28 3.09 -1.89 11.73
N PRO A 29 1.82 -1.50 11.45
CA PRO A 29 1.47 -0.83 10.21
C PRO A 29 2.13 0.53 10.02
N PHE A 30 2.49 1.23 11.11
CA PHE A 30 3.26 2.47 11.05
C PHE A 30 4.69 2.22 10.56
N ILE A 31 5.38 1.25 11.14
CA ILE A 31 6.78 0.90 10.79
C ILE A 31 6.86 0.34 9.36
N GLU A 32 5.85 -0.42 8.91
CA GLU A 32 5.80 -0.96 7.54
C GLU A 32 6.01 0.13 6.48
N ALA A 33 5.45 1.31 6.70
CA ALA A 33 5.57 2.40 5.74
C ALA A 33 7.03 2.85 5.48
N PHE A 34 7.93 2.59 6.42
CA PHE A 34 9.38 2.87 6.30
C PHE A 34 10.15 1.71 5.69
N LEU A 35 9.65 0.49 5.80
CA LEU A 35 10.36 -0.74 5.46
C LEU A 35 9.66 -1.44 4.28
N PRO A 36 10.16 -1.30 3.04
CA PRO A 36 9.47 -1.79 1.84
C PRO A 36 9.34 -3.31 1.74
N PHE A 37 10.06 -4.05 2.59
CA PHE A 37 10.03 -5.52 2.63
C PHE A 37 9.00 -6.08 3.62
N LEU A 38 8.41 -5.23 4.48
CA LEU A 38 7.38 -5.69 5.41
C LEU A 38 6.01 -5.70 4.73
N PRO A 39 5.32 -6.85 4.74
CA PRO A 39 4.01 -6.94 4.10
C PRO A 39 2.91 -6.41 5.02
N LEU A 40 2.33 -5.26 4.67
CA LEU A 40 1.24 -4.62 5.43
C LEU A 40 0.06 -5.57 5.69
N PHE A 41 -0.27 -6.42 4.71
CA PHE A 41 -1.40 -7.33 4.83
C PHE A 41 -1.28 -8.27 6.04
N VAL A 42 -0.08 -8.71 6.42
CA VAL A 42 0.15 -9.57 7.59
C VAL A 42 -0.27 -8.86 8.88
N PHE A 43 0.12 -7.60 9.04
CA PHE A 43 -0.23 -6.82 10.23
C PHE A 43 -1.71 -6.48 10.30
N VAL A 44 -2.32 -6.18 9.15
CA VAL A 44 -3.76 -5.93 9.07
C VAL A 44 -4.56 -7.21 9.39
N PHE A 45 -4.12 -8.37 8.90
CA PHE A 45 -4.70 -9.68 9.26
C PHE A 45 -4.59 -9.94 10.76
N ALA A 46 -3.40 -9.75 11.35
CA ALA A 46 -3.20 -9.94 12.78
C ALA A 46 -4.11 -9.03 13.61
N ASN A 47 -4.22 -7.76 13.22
CA ASN A 47 -5.12 -6.80 13.87
C ASN A 47 -6.60 -7.20 13.73
N ALA A 48 -7.01 -7.66 12.56
CA ALA A 48 -8.38 -8.11 12.30
C ALA A 48 -8.73 -9.33 13.17
N GLY A 49 -7.82 -10.30 13.28
CA GLY A 49 -8.00 -11.50 14.09
C GLY A 49 -7.99 -11.22 15.60
N ALA A 50 -7.12 -10.32 16.07
CA ALA A 50 -6.96 -10.02 17.48
C ALA A 50 -8.01 -9.04 18.02
N TYR A 51 -8.35 -8.01 17.24
CA TYR A 51 -9.20 -6.89 17.69
C TYR A 51 -10.57 -6.83 17.00
N GLY A 52 -10.82 -7.73 16.06
CA GLY A 52 -12.07 -7.76 15.30
C GLY A 52 -12.10 -6.80 14.13
N LEU A 53 -13.21 -6.85 13.36
CA LEU A 53 -13.35 -6.12 12.10
C LEU A 53 -13.17 -4.61 12.27
N LEU A 54 -13.95 -3.98 13.13
CA LEU A 54 -13.98 -2.51 13.22
C LEU A 54 -12.72 -1.95 13.88
N PHE A 55 -12.36 -2.49 15.04
CA PHE A 55 -11.23 -1.97 15.80
C PHE A 55 -9.89 -2.34 15.15
N GLY A 56 -9.75 -3.56 14.59
CA GLY A 56 -8.59 -3.95 13.80
C GLY A 56 -8.42 -3.10 12.53
N PHE A 57 -9.53 -2.77 11.86
CA PHE A 57 -9.52 -1.84 10.73
C PHE A 57 -9.04 -0.44 11.14
N LEU A 58 -9.63 0.15 12.19
CA LEU A 58 -9.29 1.52 12.60
C LEU A 58 -7.83 1.65 13.06
N ILE A 59 -7.33 0.70 13.83
CA ILE A 59 -5.93 0.70 14.30
C ILE A 59 -4.97 0.55 13.11
N SER A 60 -5.24 -0.39 12.21
CA SER A 60 -4.40 -0.63 11.03
C SER A 60 -4.41 0.58 10.09
N LEU A 61 -5.57 1.17 9.87
CA LEU A 61 -5.71 2.38 9.06
C LEU A 61 -4.94 3.55 9.67
N ALA A 62 -5.14 3.81 10.96
CA ALA A 62 -4.45 4.89 11.66
C ALA A 62 -2.93 4.74 11.60
N GLY A 63 -2.41 3.54 11.90
CA GLY A 63 -0.97 3.24 11.86
C GLY A 63 -0.41 3.40 10.45
N SER A 64 -1.04 2.79 9.44
CA SER A 64 -0.55 2.83 8.06
C SER A 64 -0.62 4.23 7.44
N VAL A 65 -1.65 5.02 7.75
CA VAL A 65 -1.78 6.42 7.29
C VAL A 65 -0.74 7.29 7.97
N ALA A 66 -0.61 7.20 9.30
CA ALA A 66 0.38 7.97 10.05
C ALA A 66 1.82 7.67 9.60
N GLY A 67 2.15 6.40 9.41
CA GLY A 67 3.46 5.97 8.92
C GLY A 67 3.74 6.49 7.50
N SER A 68 2.82 6.24 6.56
CA SER A 68 2.94 6.70 5.17
C SER A 68 3.07 8.22 5.06
N TYR A 69 2.28 8.96 5.84
CA TYR A 69 2.37 10.43 5.85
C TYR A 69 3.68 10.93 6.45
N SER A 70 4.18 10.27 7.50
CA SER A 70 5.49 10.58 8.09
C SER A 70 6.63 10.38 7.09
N VAL A 71 6.64 9.25 6.38
CA VAL A 71 7.62 8.97 5.31
C VAL A 71 7.54 10.03 4.20
N PHE A 72 6.33 10.34 3.74
CA PHE A 72 6.12 11.41 2.76
C PHE A 72 6.70 12.75 3.21
N LEU A 73 6.46 13.17 4.46
CA LEU A 73 6.97 14.44 4.99
C LEU A 73 8.50 14.45 5.10
N ILE A 74 9.09 13.34 5.55
CA ILE A 74 10.55 13.19 5.65
C ILE A 74 11.17 13.31 4.27
N ILE A 75 10.63 12.59 3.27
CA ILE A 75 11.13 12.64 1.91
C ILE A 75 10.92 14.03 1.31
N ARG A 76 9.78 14.67 1.55
CA ARG A 76 9.50 16.04 1.10
C ARG A 76 10.49 17.06 1.66
N LYS A 77 10.87 16.91 2.93
CA LYS A 77 11.76 17.84 3.62
C LYS A 77 13.24 17.61 3.25
N TYR A 78 13.66 16.35 3.23
CA TYR A 78 15.08 15.97 3.13
C TYR A 78 15.44 15.30 1.81
N GLY A 79 14.46 14.77 1.10
CA GLY A 79 14.68 13.88 -0.06
C GLY A 79 15.11 14.63 -1.31
N ARG A 80 14.60 15.83 -1.58
CA ARG A 80 14.89 16.57 -2.81
C ARG A 80 16.39 16.84 -3.01
N ALA A 81 17.12 17.18 -1.94
CA ALA A 81 18.55 17.48 -2.06
C ALA A 81 19.43 16.21 -2.16
N LYS A 82 19.06 15.13 -1.45
CA LYS A 82 19.85 13.89 -1.40
C LYS A 82 19.43 12.86 -2.45
N PHE A 83 18.17 12.86 -2.87
CA PHE A 83 17.61 11.89 -3.82
C PHE A 83 17.66 12.34 -5.29
N LEU A 84 18.02 13.58 -5.59
CA LEU A 84 18.25 14.01 -6.97
C LEU A 84 19.23 13.06 -7.70
N ASN A 85 20.32 12.66 -7.03
CA ASN A 85 21.27 11.69 -7.57
C ASN A 85 20.71 10.25 -7.69
N PHE A 86 19.71 9.90 -6.88
CA PHE A 86 19.03 8.61 -6.97
C PHE A 86 17.97 8.62 -8.09
N MET A 87 17.27 9.72 -8.28
CA MET A 87 16.30 9.90 -9.37
C MET A 87 16.95 9.77 -10.74
N THR A 88 18.10 10.41 -10.96
CA THR A 88 18.84 10.34 -12.24
C THR A 88 19.31 8.94 -12.60
N LYS A 89 19.46 8.04 -11.60
CA LYS A 89 19.84 6.64 -11.81
C LYS A 89 18.64 5.71 -12.05
N HIS A 90 17.41 6.10 -11.70
CA HIS A 90 16.23 5.24 -11.78
C HIS A 90 15.12 5.87 -12.64
N GLN A 91 15.23 5.74 -13.96
CA GLN A 91 14.25 6.24 -14.94
C GLN A 91 12.78 5.86 -14.63
N LYS A 92 12.55 4.70 -14.00
CA LYS A 92 11.19 4.28 -13.60
C LYS A 92 10.59 5.18 -12.52
N VAL A 93 11.39 5.61 -11.55
CA VAL A 93 10.93 6.51 -10.47
C VAL A 93 10.62 7.89 -11.03
N GLU A 94 11.47 8.41 -11.88
CA GLU A 94 11.28 9.69 -12.57
C GLU A 94 9.98 9.70 -13.39
N LYS A 95 9.77 8.67 -14.21
CA LYS A 95 8.52 8.49 -14.97
C LYS A 95 7.28 8.47 -14.08
N LEU A 96 7.32 7.76 -12.95
CA LEU A 96 6.22 7.70 -11.99
C LEU A 96 5.94 9.06 -11.35
N ILE A 97 6.99 9.83 -11.01
CA ILE A 97 6.84 11.18 -10.44
C ILE A 97 6.12 12.10 -11.44
N HIS A 98 6.62 12.19 -12.69
CA HIS A 98 5.99 13.00 -13.72
C HIS A 98 4.56 12.58 -14.04
N TRP A 99 4.30 11.27 -14.02
CA TRP A 99 2.96 10.76 -14.26
C TRP A 99 1.98 11.13 -13.13
N VAL A 100 2.41 11.04 -11.86
CA VAL A 100 1.63 11.48 -10.70
C VAL A 100 1.39 12.98 -10.73
N GLU A 101 2.40 13.79 -11.08
CA GLU A 101 2.27 15.24 -11.20
C GLU A 101 1.28 15.66 -12.29
N ARG A 102 1.29 14.97 -13.42
CA ARG A 102 0.43 15.29 -14.57
C ARG A 102 -1.02 14.85 -14.36
N ASN A 103 -1.23 13.65 -13.80
CA ASN A 103 -2.56 13.01 -13.73
C ASN A 103 -3.22 13.10 -12.34
N GLY A 104 -2.49 13.58 -11.33
CA GLY A 104 -3.02 13.88 -9.99
C GLY A 104 -3.57 12.70 -9.22
N PHE A 105 -4.82 12.80 -8.73
CA PHE A 105 -5.45 11.87 -7.79
C PHE A 105 -5.53 10.41 -8.26
N GLY A 106 -5.94 10.19 -9.50
CA GLY A 106 -6.26 8.86 -10.00
C GLY A 106 -5.12 7.84 -9.86
N PRO A 107 -3.92 8.14 -10.40
CA PRO A 107 -2.76 7.27 -10.28
C PRO A 107 -2.37 6.94 -8.84
N LEU A 108 -2.31 7.97 -8.01
CA LEU A 108 -1.89 7.83 -6.62
C LEU A 108 -2.90 7.02 -5.80
N PHE A 109 -4.19 7.31 -5.98
CA PHE A 109 -5.27 6.58 -5.35
C PHE A 109 -5.23 5.10 -5.73
N LEU A 110 -5.11 4.81 -7.03
CA LEU A 110 -5.02 3.43 -7.51
C LEU A 110 -3.84 2.69 -6.88
N LEU A 111 -2.64 3.29 -6.87
CA LEU A 111 -1.45 2.69 -6.26
C LEU A 111 -1.63 2.42 -4.76
N LEU A 112 -2.37 3.29 -4.06
CA LEU A 112 -2.65 3.15 -2.63
C LEU A 112 -3.76 2.15 -2.31
N CYS A 113 -4.67 1.88 -3.26
CA CYS A 113 -5.71 0.85 -3.10
C CYS A 113 -5.15 -0.57 -3.24
N PHE A 114 -4.01 -0.76 -3.94
CA PHE A 114 -3.48 -2.09 -4.20
C PHE A 114 -2.56 -2.56 -3.07
N PRO A 115 -2.87 -3.74 -2.46
CA PRO A 115 -2.09 -4.27 -1.34
C PRO A 115 -0.69 -4.76 -1.73
N PHE A 116 -0.44 -4.95 -3.02
CA PHE A 116 0.85 -5.43 -3.53
C PHE A 116 1.79 -4.31 -3.96
N THR A 117 1.34 -3.05 -3.94
CA THR A 117 2.21 -1.91 -4.20
C THR A 117 2.99 -1.57 -2.93
N PRO A 118 4.34 -1.56 -2.96
CA PRO A 118 5.12 -1.20 -1.80
C PRO A 118 4.79 0.24 -1.33
N SER A 119 4.26 0.39 -0.12
CA SER A 119 3.88 1.70 0.45
C SER A 119 5.05 2.68 0.40
N ALA A 120 6.26 2.22 0.71
CA ALA A 120 7.47 3.03 0.67
C ALA A 120 7.75 3.65 -0.70
N LEU A 121 7.51 2.91 -1.80
CA LEU A 121 7.68 3.42 -3.17
C LEU A 121 6.67 4.53 -3.48
N VAL A 122 5.40 4.32 -3.12
CA VAL A 122 4.34 5.33 -3.33
C VAL A 122 4.64 6.60 -2.53
N ASN A 123 5.04 6.44 -1.26
CA ASN A 123 5.42 7.54 -0.38
C ASN A 123 6.64 8.30 -0.92
N LEU A 124 7.62 7.58 -1.49
CA LEU A 124 8.81 8.15 -2.14
C LEU A 124 8.41 9.01 -3.35
N VAL A 125 7.65 8.44 -4.29
CA VAL A 125 7.18 9.13 -5.49
C VAL A 125 6.37 10.37 -5.12
N ALA A 126 5.41 10.24 -4.19
CA ALA A 126 4.62 11.35 -3.72
C ALA A 126 5.45 12.43 -3.00
N GLY A 127 6.42 12.02 -2.18
CA GLY A 127 7.31 12.93 -1.46
C GLY A 127 8.21 13.75 -2.37
N LEU A 128 8.68 13.16 -3.47
CA LEU A 128 9.53 13.81 -4.48
C LEU A 128 8.73 14.64 -5.48
N SER A 129 7.46 14.32 -5.72
CA SER A 129 6.57 15.06 -6.63
C SER A 129 6.18 16.44 -6.09
N ASN A 130 5.59 17.30 -6.94
CA ASN A 130 5.12 18.65 -6.57
C ASN A 130 3.70 18.69 -6.00
N ILE A 131 3.07 17.54 -5.71
CA ILE A 131 1.72 17.48 -5.15
C ILE A 131 1.65 18.15 -3.77
N SER A 132 0.53 18.80 -3.46
CA SER A 132 0.35 19.45 -2.16
C SER A 132 0.17 18.42 -1.03
N LYS A 133 0.56 18.78 0.20
CA LYS A 133 0.43 17.91 1.38
C LYS A 133 -1.04 17.53 1.65
N HIS A 134 -1.96 18.48 1.51
CA HIS A 134 -3.39 18.24 1.71
C HIS A 134 -3.96 17.27 0.67
N TYR A 135 -3.53 17.40 -0.57
CA TYR A 135 -3.93 16.51 -1.63
C TYR A 135 -3.45 15.08 -1.40
N TYR A 136 -2.18 14.95 -0.99
CA TYR A 136 -1.61 13.65 -0.68
C TYR A 136 -2.33 12.96 0.49
N ILE A 137 -2.55 13.67 1.62
CA ILE A 137 -3.20 13.06 2.80
C ILE A 137 -4.63 12.60 2.50
N LEU A 138 -5.40 13.38 1.73
CA LEU A 138 -6.76 12.98 1.33
C LEU A 138 -6.73 11.73 0.44
N THR A 139 -5.84 11.68 -0.55
CA THR A 139 -5.66 10.52 -1.42
C THR A 139 -5.20 9.30 -0.63
N LEU A 140 -4.27 9.50 0.32
CA LEU A 140 -3.73 8.47 1.19
C LEU A 140 -4.83 7.86 2.07
N ILE A 141 -5.62 8.69 2.75
CA ILE A 141 -6.73 8.21 3.58
C ILE A 141 -7.72 7.42 2.72
N ALA A 142 -8.14 7.98 1.58
CA ALA A 142 -9.10 7.31 0.70
C ALA A 142 -8.58 5.95 0.18
N GLY A 143 -7.36 5.90 -0.35
CA GLY A 143 -6.77 4.68 -0.90
C GLY A 143 -6.49 3.62 0.18
N LYS A 144 -5.90 4.04 1.31
CA LYS A 144 -5.64 3.14 2.43
C LYS A 144 -6.93 2.63 3.09
N THR A 145 -7.98 3.44 3.15
CA THR A 145 -9.31 2.99 3.64
C THR A 145 -9.82 1.82 2.81
N VAL A 146 -9.82 1.93 1.49
CA VAL A 146 -10.25 0.84 0.62
C VAL A 146 -9.38 -0.40 0.81
N MET A 147 -8.06 -0.24 0.76
CA MET A 147 -7.12 -1.36 0.87
C MET A 147 -7.22 -2.06 2.23
N VAL A 148 -7.11 -1.30 3.33
CA VAL A 148 -7.14 -1.85 4.69
C VAL A 148 -8.49 -2.48 4.99
N PHE A 149 -9.60 -1.87 4.54
CA PHE A 149 -10.94 -2.44 4.71
C PHE A 149 -11.06 -3.80 4.03
N MET A 150 -10.62 -3.92 2.76
CA MET A 150 -10.63 -5.18 2.02
C MET A 150 -9.82 -6.27 2.76
N ILE A 151 -8.61 -5.94 3.18
CA ILE A 151 -7.74 -6.89 3.89
C ILE A 151 -8.36 -7.28 5.23
N THR A 152 -8.85 -6.30 6.01
CA THR A 152 -9.46 -6.56 7.31
C THR A 152 -10.72 -7.42 7.19
N TYR A 153 -11.56 -7.15 6.19
CA TYR A 153 -12.78 -7.93 5.93
C TYR A 153 -12.45 -9.41 5.62
N VAL A 154 -11.41 -9.64 4.82
CA VAL A 154 -10.92 -11.00 4.53
C VAL A 154 -10.29 -11.62 5.78
N GLY A 155 -9.53 -10.84 6.57
CA GLY A 155 -8.80 -11.33 7.75
C GLY A 155 -9.65 -11.56 9.00
N TYR A 156 -10.77 -10.84 9.14
CA TYR A 156 -11.61 -10.91 10.34
C TYR A 156 -12.15 -12.31 10.63
N ASP A 157 -12.54 -13.06 9.61
CA ASP A 157 -13.16 -14.35 9.76
C ASP A 157 -12.24 -15.51 9.33
N ILE A 158 -10.99 -15.43 9.75
CA ILE A 158 -9.99 -16.47 9.43
C ILE A 158 -10.40 -17.84 9.97
N ARG A 159 -11.14 -17.88 11.10
CA ARG A 159 -11.68 -19.13 11.66
C ARG A 159 -12.71 -19.78 10.73
N ALA A 160 -13.55 -18.99 10.10
CA ALA A 160 -14.51 -19.49 9.12
C ALA A 160 -13.83 -19.99 7.85
N LEU A 161 -12.63 -19.48 7.51
CA LEU A 161 -11.84 -20.01 6.41
C LEU A 161 -11.40 -21.46 6.63
N PHE A 162 -11.01 -21.82 7.87
CA PHE A 162 -10.61 -23.18 8.18
C PHE A 162 -11.78 -24.16 8.31
N ASN A 163 -12.97 -23.67 8.72
CA ASN A 163 -14.15 -24.49 8.93
C ASN A 163 -15.05 -24.61 7.70
N ASN A 164 -14.88 -23.74 6.70
CA ASN A 164 -15.74 -23.75 5.53
C ASN A 164 -14.88 -23.67 4.24
N PRO A 165 -14.64 -24.84 3.59
CA PRO A 165 -13.78 -24.90 2.41
C PRO A 165 -14.27 -24.02 1.24
N VAL A 166 -15.58 -23.79 1.15
CA VAL A 166 -16.15 -22.89 0.13
C VAL A 166 -15.72 -21.44 0.33
N ARG A 167 -15.70 -20.95 1.57
CA ARG A 167 -15.22 -19.59 1.88
C ARG A 167 -13.73 -19.45 1.60
N THR A 168 -12.93 -20.46 1.93
CA THR A 168 -11.49 -20.48 1.65
C THR A 168 -11.22 -20.37 0.14
N ILE A 169 -11.96 -21.13 -0.66
CA ILE A 169 -11.85 -21.07 -2.13
C ILE A 169 -12.23 -19.66 -2.64
N ILE A 170 -13.32 -19.07 -2.13
CA ILE A 170 -13.76 -17.72 -2.53
C ILE A 170 -12.66 -16.69 -2.18
N VAL A 171 -12.08 -16.74 -0.99
CA VAL A 171 -11.00 -15.81 -0.58
C VAL A 171 -9.77 -15.96 -1.46
N ILE A 172 -9.36 -17.18 -1.77
CA ILE A 172 -8.24 -17.46 -2.67
C ILE A 172 -8.53 -16.89 -4.08
N ILE A 173 -9.74 -17.11 -4.60
CA ILE A 173 -10.16 -16.55 -5.89
C ILE A 173 -10.12 -15.02 -5.87
N VAL A 174 -10.61 -14.38 -4.81
CA VAL A 174 -10.59 -12.92 -4.65
C VAL A 174 -9.15 -12.39 -4.61
N ILE A 175 -8.24 -13.05 -3.88
CA ILE A 175 -6.82 -12.67 -3.83
C ILE A 175 -6.17 -12.81 -5.21
N ILE A 176 -6.44 -13.90 -5.93
CA ILE A 176 -5.91 -14.13 -7.28
C ILE A 176 -6.47 -13.08 -8.24
N LEU A 177 -7.78 -12.77 -8.18
CA LEU A 177 -8.40 -11.74 -9.00
C LEU A 177 -7.81 -10.36 -8.72
N LEU A 178 -7.63 -9.99 -7.44
CA LEU A 178 -6.98 -8.74 -7.05
C LEU A 178 -5.55 -8.68 -7.57
N TYR A 179 -4.79 -9.78 -7.48
CA TYR A 179 -3.44 -9.86 -8.02
C TYR A 179 -3.41 -9.68 -9.54
N ILE A 180 -4.29 -10.37 -10.27
CA ILE A 180 -4.39 -10.26 -11.73
C ILE A 180 -4.81 -8.84 -12.13
N VAL A 181 -5.83 -8.28 -11.49
CA VAL A 181 -6.28 -6.90 -11.73
C VAL A 181 -5.16 -5.91 -11.43
N GLY A 182 -4.44 -6.08 -10.31
CA GLY A 182 -3.27 -5.27 -9.95
C GLY A 182 -2.20 -5.32 -11.04
N LYS A 183 -1.87 -6.51 -11.52
CA LYS A 183 -0.88 -6.70 -12.58
C LYS A 183 -1.31 -6.13 -13.93
N ILE A 184 -2.61 -6.23 -14.27
CA ILE A 184 -3.17 -5.62 -15.49
C ILE A 184 -3.11 -4.08 -15.38
N ILE A 185 -3.47 -3.53 -14.23
CA ILE A 185 -3.42 -2.09 -13.98
C ILE A 185 -1.96 -1.61 -14.04
N GLU A 186 -1.04 -2.29 -13.36
CA GLU A 186 0.39 -1.98 -13.42
C GLU A 186 0.92 -1.97 -14.86
N LYS A 187 0.56 -2.98 -15.65
CA LYS A 187 0.94 -3.07 -17.07
C LYS A 187 0.34 -1.93 -17.90
N ARG A 188 -0.94 -1.59 -17.69
CA ARG A 188 -1.60 -0.47 -18.36
C ARG A 188 -1.01 0.88 -17.94
N LEU A 189 -0.72 1.02 -16.65
CA LEU A 189 -0.09 2.23 -16.11
C LEU A 189 1.30 2.44 -16.68
N ASN A 190 2.14 1.40 -16.70
CA ASN A 190 3.49 1.46 -17.28
C ASN A 190 3.43 1.81 -18.77
N LYS A 191 2.49 1.24 -19.52
CA LYS A 191 2.29 1.55 -20.95
C LYS A 191 1.88 3.01 -21.14
N LYS A 192 0.92 3.50 -20.37
CA LYS A 192 0.43 4.88 -20.45
C LYS A 192 1.49 5.89 -20.04
N VAL A 193 2.26 5.61 -19.00
CA VAL A 193 3.41 6.41 -18.58
C VAL A 193 4.46 6.50 -19.71
N GLU A 194 4.71 5.39 -20.39
CA GLU A 194 5.70 5.34 -21.49
C GLU A 194 5.22 6.10 -22.74
N GLU A 195 3.93 5.99 -23.08
CA GLU A 195 3.30 6.74 -24.19
C GLU A 195 3.29 8.25 -23.92
N ASP A 196 2.92 8.66 -22.70
CA ASP A 196 2.93 10.08 -22.28
C ASP A 196 4.35 10.67 -22.32
N PHE A 197 5.36 9.88 -21.93
CA PHE A 197 6.76 10.31 -21.97
C PHE A 197 7.28 10.47 -23.40
N ARG A 198 6.91 9.56 -24.32
CA ARG A 198 7.25 9.67 -25.75
C ARG A 198 6.61 10.91 -26.40
N GLN A 199 5.35 11.19 -26.06
CA GLN A 199 4.65 12.37 -26.59
C GLN A 199 5.28 13.67 -26.08
N ALA A 200 5.69 13.73 -24.82
CA ALA A 200 6.39 14.89 -24.27
C ALA A 200 7.74 15.14 -24.96
N ALA A 201 8.54 14.09 -25.14
CA ALA A 201 9.84 14.17 -25.81
C ALA A 201 9.73 14.60 -27.28
N ASN A 202 8.69 14.14 -27.99
CA ASN A 202 8.45 14.55 -29.38
C ASN A 202 8.00 16.03 -29.50
N LYS A 203 7.23 16.51 -28.49
CA LYS A 203 6.77 17.90 -28.45
C LYS A 203 7.89 18.90 -28.16
N ASP A 204 8.88 18.49 -27.37
CA ASP A 204 10.05 19.34 -27.11
C ASP A 204 10.97 19.42 -28.33
N ARG A 205 11.16 18.30 -29.05
CA ARG A 205 11.91 18.31 -30.32
C ARG A 205 11.28 19.20 -31.40
N SER A 206 9.95 19.21 -31.52
CA SER A 206 9.24 20.03 -32.52
C SER A 206 9.19 21.52 -32.18
N LYS A 207 9.78 21.98 -31.09
CA LYS A 207 9.94 23.38 -30.72
C LYS A 207 11.37 23.90 -30.94
N GLU A 208 12.30 22.99 -31.14
CA GLU A 208 13.71 23.31 -31.42
C GLU A 208 14.01 23.38 -32.94
N ASP A 209 13.10 22.85 -33.77
CA ASP A 209 13.07 23.01 -35.22
C ASP A 209 12.17 24.20 -35.62
#